data_d96a8f6535e6099c92c4400762b1449b
#
_entry.id   d96a8f6535e6099c92c4400762b1449b
#
_cell.length_a   1.000
_cell.length_b   1.000
_cell.length_c   1.000
_cell.angle_alpha   90.00
_cell.angle_beta   90.00
_cell.angle_gamma   90.00
#
_symmetry.space_group_name_H-M   'P 1'
#
loop_
_entity.id
_entity.type
_entity.pdbx_description
1 polymer ?
#
loop_
_entity_poly.entity_id
_entity_poly.type
_entity_poly.pdbx_seq_one_letter_code
_entity_poly.pdbx_strand_id
1 'polypeptide(L)'
;MPRIRSIKPEFWSSPSTAKASAVARLAFIAMWNWADDHGRGTANEKELEGFIFPNDNLSELSSGNTVHFRDLVAEVSECFDVVFYTVKNRPYYAILNWDTHQRNER
;
A
#
# COMPACT_ATOMS: atom_id res chain seq x y z
N MET A 1 -2.77 3.98 -14.07
CA MET A 1 -3.85 4.96 -13.86
C MET A 1 -4.51 4.70 -12.52
N PRO A 2 -4.49 5.64 -11.57
CA PRO A 2 -5.17 5.42 -10.30
C PRO A 2 -6.67 5.21 -10.49
N ARG A 3 -7.25 4.38 -9.63
CA ARG A 3 -8.66 4.00 -9.72
C ARG A 3 -9.36 4.11 -8.39
N ILE A 4 -10.66 4.33 -8.44
CA ILE A 4 -11.52 4.31 -7.27
C ILE A 4 -11.61 2.87 -6.78
N ARG A 5 -11.46 2.67 -5.46
CA ARG A 5 -11.56 1.35 -4.85
C ARG A 5 -12.49 1.38 -3.65
N SER A 6 -13.05 0.21 -3.32
CA SER A 6 -13.89 0.05 -2.16
C SER A 6 -13.06 -0.36 -0.95
N ILE A 7 -13.51 0.03 0.25
CA ILE A 7 -12.92 -0.43 1.50
C ILE A 7 -14.02 -1.20 2.23
N LYS A 8 -13.80 -2.50 2.41
CA LYS A 8 -14.76 -3.32 3.14
C LYS A 8 -14.66 -3.03 4.63
N PRO A 9 -15.78 -2.96 5.35
CA PRO A 9 -15.75 -2.69 6.80
C PRO A 9 -14.88 -3.66 7.58
N GLU A 10 -14.79 -4.92 7.15
CA GLU A 10 -14.00 -5.95 7.81
C GLU A 10 -12.50 -5.63 7.81
N PHE A 11 -12.05 -4.79 6.90
CA PHE A 11 -10.65 -4.37 6.87
C PHE A 11 -10.21 -3.78 8.21
N TRP A 12 -11.05 -2.95 8.81
CA TRP A 12 -10.68 -2.22 10.02
C TRP A 12 -10.50 -3.11 11.25
N SER A 13 -11.15 -4.26 11.26
CA SER A 13 -11.07 -5.19 12.39
C SER A 13 -10.18 -6.41 12.12
N SER A 14 -9.54 -6.48 10.96
CA SER A 14 -8.72 -7.63 10.62
C SER A 14 -7.43 -7.67 11.46
N PRO A 15 -6.88 -8.88 11.73
CA PRO A 15 -5.63 -9.00 12.47
C PRO A 15 -4.46 -8.28 11.79
N SER A 16 -4.43 -8.27 10.46
CA SER A 16 -3.38 -7.58 9.70
C SER A 16 -3.41 -6.07 9.97
N THR A 17 -4.59 -5.48 9.94
CA THR A 17 -4.77 -4.06 10.22
C THR A 17 -4.39 -3.73 11.66
N ALA A 18 -4.70 -4.63 12.59
CA ALA A 18 -4.36 -4.42 14.00
C ALA A 18 -2.86 -4.36 14.25
N LYS A 19 -2.06 -5.07 13.47
CA LYS A 19 -0.60 -5.06 13.60
C LYS A 19 0.05 -3.83 12.99
N ALA A 20 -0.59 -3.23 11.99
CA ALA A 20 0.00 -2.18 11.18
C ALA A 20 -0.16 -0.81 11.85
N SER A 21 0.83 0.05 11.69
CA SER A 21 0.71 1.44 12.11
C SER A 21 -0.35 2.15 11.27
N ALA A 22 -0.86 3.27 11.77
CA ALA A 22 -1.85 4.06 11.02
C ALA A 22 -1.31 4.50 9.66
N VAL A 23 -0.04 4.87 9.60
CA VAL A 23 0.60 5.30 8.35
C VAL A 23 0.69 4.13 7.36
N ALA A 24 1.01 2.93 7.86
CA ALA A 24 1.06 1.74 7.00
C ALA A 24 -0.32 1.37 6.46
N ARG A 25 -1.37 1.55 7.25
CA ARG A 25 -2.75 1.33 6.80
C ARG A 25 -3.11 2.28 5.67
N LEU A 26 -2.76 3.56 5.81
CA LEU A 26 -2.98 4.56 4.76
C LEU A 26 -2.23 4.19 3.48
N ALA A 27 -0.98 3.79 3.62
CA ALA A 27 -0.16 3.40 2.48
C ALA A 27 -0.76 2.19 1.76
N PHE A 28 -1.20 1.19 2.50
CA PHE A 28 -1.78 -0.02 1.91
C PHE A 28 -3.06 0.30 1.14
N ILE A 29 -3.95 1.11 1.72
CA ILE A 29 -5.19 1.51 1.05
C ILE A 29 -4.88 2.30 -0.22
N ALA A 30 -3.93 3.22 -0.16
CA ALA A 30 -3.55 4.02 -1.33
C ALA A 30 -2.95 3.13 -2.43
N MET A 31 -2.25 2.05 -2.05
CA MET A 31 -1.73 1.10 -3.02
C MET A 31 -2.85 0.39 -3.80
N TRP A 32 -4.04 0.27 -3.21
CA TRP A 32 -5.21 -0.25 -3.95
C TRP A 32 -5.59 0.67 -5.10
N ASN A 33 -5.54 1.99 -4.86
CA ASN A 33 -5.85 2.97 -5.90
C ASN A 33 -4.82 2.98 -7.02
N TRP A 34 -3.55 2.74 -6.67
CA TRP A 34 -2.44 2.74 -7.62
C TRP A 34 -2.40 1.45 -8.45
N ALA A 35 -2.87 0.33 -7.89
CA ALA A 35 -2.82 -0.97 -8.51
C ALA A 35 -3.76 -1.07 -9.72
N ASP A 36 -3.43 -2.01 -10.63
CA ASP A 36 -4.32 -2.36 -11.73
C ASP A 36 -5.48 -3.24 -11.21
N ASP A 37 -6.33 -3.71 -12.11
CA ASP A 37 -7.49 -4.50 -11.71
C ASP A 37 -7.15 -5.91 -11.21
N HIS A 38 -5.87 -6.27 -11.25
CA HIS A 38 -5.37 -7.55 -10.72
C HIS A 38 -4.58 -7.37 -9.41
N GLY A 39 -4.55 -6.16 -8.87
CA GLY A 39 -3.86 -5.87 -7.62
C GLY A 39 -2.36 -5.70 -7.77
N ARG A 40 -1.87 -5.42 -8.98
CA ARG A 40 -0.44 -5.24 -9.25
C ARG A 40 -0.16 -3.78 -9.58
N GLY A 41 0.95 -3.26 -9.06
CA GLY A 41 1.33 -1.88 -9.32
C GLY A 41 2.83 -1.72 -9.45
N THR A 42 3.24 -0.60 -10.04
CA THR A 42 4.65 -0.23 -10.07
C THR A 42 5.07 0.23 -8.68
N ALA A 43 6.30 -0.06 -8.31
CA ALA A 43 6.80 0.19 -6.94
C ALA A 43 8.05 1.07 -6.91
N ASN A 44 8.20 1.97 -7.87
CA ASN A 44 9.25 2.99 -7.79
C ASN A 44 8.99 3.83 -6.55
N GLU A 45 9.95 3.88 -5.62
CA GLU A 45 9.77 4.53 -4.33
C GLU A 45 9.33 5.99 -4.45
N LYS A 46 10.02 6.75 -5.26
CA LYS A 46 9.76 8.17 -5.41
C LYS A 46 8.38 8.45 -5.99
N GLU A 47 8.02 7.67 -7.00
CA GLU A 47 6.75 7.79 -7.69
C GLU A 47 5.59 7.38 -6.78
N LEU A 48 5.74 6.25 -6.10
CA LEU A 48 4.70 5.72 -5.23
C LEU A 48 4.52 6.61 -3.99
N GLU A 49 5.61 7.04 -3.38
CA GLU A 49 5.55 7.96 -2.24
C GLU A 49 4.88 9.27 -2.64
N GLY A 50 5.22 9.80 -3.81
CA GLY A 50 4.61 11.03 -4.33
C GLY A 50 3.12 10.90 -4.58
N PHE A 51 2.66 9.70 -4.91
CA PHE A 51 1.23 9.44 -5.08
C PHE A 51 0.51 9.35 -3.73
N ILE A 52 1.10 8.63 -2.77
CA ILE A 52 0.46 8.35 -1.48
C ILE A 52 0.52 9.57 -0.54
N PHE A 53 1.68 10.21 -0.48
CA PHE A 53 1.93 11.31 0.47
C PHE A 53 2.41 12.57 -0.25
N PRO A 54 1.60 13.14 -1.15
CA PRO A 54 2.05 14.33 -1.90
C PRO A 54 2.16 15.58 -1.05
N ASN A 55 1.50 15.61 0.11
CA ASN A 55 1.43 16.79 0.96
C ASN A 55 2.01 16.55 2.36
N ASP A 56 2.64 15.42 2.59
CA ASP A 56 3.02 15.01 3.94
C ASP A 56 4.52 14.76 4.07
N ASN A 57 5.01 14.93 5.29
CA ASN A 57 6.35 14.55 5.67
C ASN A 57 6.21 13.30 6.56
N LEU A 58 6.83 12.19 6.15
CA LEU A 58 6.71 10.93 6.89
C LEU A 58 7.21 11.02 8.32
N SER A 59 8.26 11.83 8.56
CA SER A 59 8.78 12.02 9.92
C SER A 59 7.73 12.64 10.84
N GLU A 60 6.93 13.56 10.33
CA GLU A 60 5.85 14.18 11.11
C GLU A 60 4.72 13.20 11.36
N LEU A 61 4.36 12.42 10.35
CA LEU A 61 3.30 11.41 10.47
C LEU A 61 3.69 10.33 11.48
N SER A 62 4.98 10.09 11.64
CA SER A 62 5.51 9.06 12.53
C SER A 62 5.92 9.59 13.89
N SER A 63 5.30 10.66 14.36
CA SER A 63 5.54 11.27 15.67
C SER A 63 7.00 11.69 15.88
N GLY A 64 7.61 12.24 14.84
CA GLY A 64 8.96 12.77 14.91
C GLY A 64 10.07 11.75 14.66
N ASN A 65 9.74 10.48 14.51
CA ASN A 65 10.72 9.46 14.16
C ASN A 65 11.11 9.58 12.69
N THR A 66 12.39 9.41 12.40
CA THR A 66 12.84 9.39 11.01
C THR A 66 12.38 8.10 10.35
N VAL A 67 11.49 8.23 9.38
CA VAL A 67 10.96 7.09 8.65
C VAL A 67 11.17 7.29 7.16
N HIS A 68 11.79 6.31 6.54
CA HIS A 68 11.96 6.29 5.09
C HIS A 68 10.81 5.51 4.47
N PHE A 69 10.43 5.88 3.27
CA PHE A 69 9.33 5.22 2.58
C PHE A 69 9.60 3.71 2.41
N ARG A 70 10.85 3.32 2.19
CA ARG A 70 11.21 1.90 2.07
C ARG A 70 10.88 1.12 3.35
N ASP A 71 11.02 1.75 4.51
CA ASP A 71 10.69 1.10 5.80
C ASP A 71 9.18 0.93 5.93
N LEU A 72 8.44 1.89 5.42
CA LEU A 72 6.98 1.84 5.44
C LEU A 72 6.46 0.74 4.52
N VAL A 73 7.01 0.60 3.31
CA VAL A 73 6.58 -0.48 2.42
C VAL A 73 7.00 -1.85 2.95
N ALA A 74 8.10 -1.93 3.70
CA ALA A 74 8.49 -3.17 4.37
C ALA A 74 7.46 -3.54 5.44
N GLU A 75 6.98 -2.57 6.19
CA GLU A 75 5.91 -2.80 7.19
C GLU A 75 4.63 -3.27 6.51
N VAL A 76 4.25 -2.64 5.41
CA VAL A 76 3.07 -3.05 4.63
C VAL A 76 3.22 -4.51 4.18
N SER A 77 4.39 -4.89 3.71
CA SER A 77 4.65 -6.25 3.28
C SER A 77 4.58 -7.25 4.43
N GLU A 78 5.02 -6.85 5.63
CA GLU A 78 4.97 -7.72 6.81
C GLU A 78 3.56 -7.88 7.36
N CYS A 79 2.78 -6.82 7.37
CA CYS A 79 1.45 -6.82 7.98
C CYS A 79 0.35 -7.30 7.04
N PHE A 80 0.51 -7.05 5.75
CA PHE A 80 -0.48 -7.39 4.73
C PHE A 80 0.14 -8.31 3.69
N ASP A 81 -0.69 -9.02 2.96
CA ASP A 81 -0.21 -9.96 1.94
C ASP A 81 0.17 -9.22 0.67
N VAL A 82 1.31 -8.53 0.71
CA VAL A 82 1.86 -7.79 -0.43
C VAL A 82 3.26 -8.31 -0.71
N VAL A 83 3.51 -8.65 -1.96
CA VAL A 83 4.82 -9.12 -2.41
C VAL A 83 5.45 -8.06 -3.30
N PHE A 84 6.71 -7.74 -3.05
CA PHE A 84 7.48 -6.85 -3.90
C PHE A 84 8.45 -7.67 -4.75
N TYR A 85 8.55 -7.36 -6.02
CA TYR A 85 9.37 -8.12 -6.96
C TYR A 85 9.91 -7.20 -8.04
N THR A 86 10.86 -7.72 -8.83
CA THR A 86 11.49 -6.97 -9.92
C THR A 86 11.30 -7.72 -11.23
N VAL A 87 11.00 -7.00 -12.29
CA VAL A 87 10.96 -7.53 -13.65
C VAL A 87 11.78 -6.60 -14.52
N LYS A 88 12.83 -7.13 -15.15
CA LYS A 88 13.73 -6.34 -16.01
C LYS A 88 14.25 -5.09 -15.30
N ASN A 89 14.67 -5.27 -14.04
CA ASN A 89 15.22 -4.21 -13.18
C ASN A 89 14.21 -3.12 -12.79
N ARG A 90 12.91 -3.39 -12.97
CA ARG A 90 11.86 -2.46 -12.54
C ARG A 90 11.11 -3.06 -11.35
N PRO A 91 10.89 -2.27 -10.29
CA PRO A 91 10.18 -2.77 -9.12
C PRO A 91 8.67 -2.76 -9.31
N TYR A 92 8.02 -3.78 -8.78
CA TYR A 92 6.57 -3.93 -8.78
C TYR A 92 6.11 -4.49 -7.46
N TYR A 93 4.80 -4.40 -7.20
CA TYR A 93 4.19 -5.11 -6.09
C TYR A 93 2.95 -5.85 -6.58
N ALA A 94 2.57 -6.88 -5.83
CA ALA A 94 1.31 -7.57 -6.04
C ALA A 94 0.62 -7.73 -4.70
N ILE A 95 -0.66 -7.38 -4.66
CA ILE A 95 -1.49 -7.57 -3.48
C ILE A 95 -2.13 -8.93 -3.64
N LEU A 96 -1.72 -9.87 -2.77
CA LEU A 96 -2.27 -11.22 -2.78
C LEU A 96 -3.70 -11.17 -2.26
N ASN A 97 -4.52 -12.13 -2.67
CA ASN A 97 -5.93 -12.17 -2.28
C ASN A 97 -6.69 -10.91 -2.69
N TRP A 98 -6.30 -10.35 -3.84
CA TRP A 98 -6.91 -9.12 -4.34
C TRP A 98 -8.43 -9.20 -4.40
N ASP A 99 -8.98 -10.32 -4.84
CA ASP A 99 -10.42 -10.50 -4.97
C ASP A 99 -11.13 -10.49 -3.61
N THR A 100 -10.41 -10.77 -2.54
CA THR A 100 -10.93 -10.65 -1.17
C THR A 100 -11.09 -9.19 -0.77
N HIS A 101 -10.16 -8.33 -1.20
CA HIS A 101 -10.18 -6.91 -0.88
C HIS A 101 -11.10 -6.13 -1.81
N GLN A 102 -11.14 -6.51 -3.08
CA GLN A 102 -11.85 -5.75 -4.11
C GLN A 102 -12.70 -6.66 -4.97
N ARG A 103 -13.84 -6.11 -5.38
CA ARG A 103 -14.71 -6.79 -6.32
C ARG A 103 -14.60 -6.03 -7.64
N ASN A 104 -14.21 -6.74 -8.70
CA ASN A 104 -14.14 -6.17 -10.04
C ASN A 104 -15.52 -6.25 -10.68
N GLU A 105 -16.28 -5.19 -10.53
CA GLU A 105 -17.63 -5.11 -11.08
C GLU A 105 -17.58 -4.77 -12.56
N ARG A 106 -18.52 -5.26 -13.29
CA ARG A 106 -18.64 -4.96 -14.71
C ARG A 106 -19.98 -4.39 -15.03
#